data_4226db6a219f8ff722ab776e9d707b4e
#
_entry.id   4226db6a219f8ff722ab776e9d707b4e
#
_cell.length_a   1.000
_cell.length_b   1.000
_cell.length_c   1.000
_cell.angle_alpha   90.00
_cell.angle_beta   90.00
_cell.angle_gamma   90.00
#
_symmetry.space_group_name_H-M   'P 1'
#
loop_
_entity.id
_entity.type
_entity.pdbx_description
1 polymer ?
#
loop_
_entity_poly.entity_id
_entity_poly.type
_entity_poly.pdbx_seq_one_letter_code
_entity_poly.pdbx_strand_id
1 'polypeptide(L)'
;MCSISALAHDHHAPPTRIITDEQVGPWKITVWAQQHMDTEMFFVKVRPSSGTTVPTVSDDLKIEIGVQPASQTSPETFYAASRESPDQYTAEAPFDSEKSWQIRIRLQSSRGVSETITYIGAAPPGSGEWQLLLYSLPFLSVVGLWLRVYWLRRGLKRSLALA
;
A
#
# COMPACT_ATOMS: atom_id res chain seq x y z
N MET A 1 20.98 -21.29 -31.69
CA MET A 1 20.99 -20.78 -30.30
C MET A 1 19.84 -19.79 -30.20
N CYS A 2 18.69 -20.20 -29.62
CA CYS A 2 17.54 -19.33 -29.39
C CYS A 2 17.68 -18.70 -28.02
N SER A 3 17.88 -17.39 -28.00
CA SER A 3 17.81 -16.59 -26.76
C SER A 3 16.35 -16.41 -26.38
N ILE A 4 15.91 -17.07 -25.32
CA ILE A 4 14.61 -16.82 -24.69
C ILE A 4 14.77 -15.55 -23.87
N SER A 5 14.29 -14.42 -24.38
CA SER A 5 14.11 -13.22 -23.59
C SER A 5 13.02 -13.50 -22.56
N ALA A 6 13.41 -13.69 -21.31
CA ALA A 6 12.48 -13.70 -20.18
C ALA A 6 11.87 -12.31 -20.10
N LEU A 7 10.59 -12.19 -20.47
CA LEU A 7 9.76 -11.03 -20.17
C LEU A 7 9.60 -11.01 -18.64
N ALA A 8 10.41 -10.19 -17.98
CA ALA A 8 10.16 -9.82 -16.59
C ALA A 8 8.79 -9.12 -16.56
N HIS A 9 7.77 -9.80 -16.08
CA HIS A 9 6.51 -9.17 -15.73
C HIS A 9 6.79 -8.32 -14.50
N ASP A 10 6.90 -7.03 -14.71
CA ASP A 10 6.85 -6.03 -13.65
C ASP A 10 5.50 -6.18 -12.94
N HIS A 11 5.51 -6.87 -11.81
CA HIS A 11 4.36 -6.98 -10.93
C HIS A 11 4.16 -5.65 -10.19
N HIS A 12 3.69 -4.63 -10.91
CA HIS A 12 3.22 -3.41 -10.26
C HIS A 12 1.94 -3.74 -9.50
N ALA A 13 1.97 -3.53 -8.18
CA ALA A 13 0.76 -3.58 -7.40
C ALA A 13 -0.26 -2.57 -7.96
N PRO A 14 -1.55 -2.91 -8.02
CA PRO A 14 -2.56 -1.97 -8.50
C PRO A 14 -2.59 -0.72 -7.60
N PRO A 15 -2.82 0.47 -8.17
CA PRO A 15 -2.87 1.70 -7.39
C PRO A 15 -3.96 1.65 -6.33
N THR A 16 -3.60 1.95 -5.10
CA THR A 16 -4.50 1.99 -3.95
C THR A 16 -5.04 3.40 -3.77
N ARG A 17 -6.35 3.54 -3.63
CA ARG A 17 -6.97 4.84 -3.37
C ARG A 17 -6.82 5.21 -1.91
N ILE A 18 -6.21 6.38 -1.64
CA ILE A 18 -5.96 6.88 -0.28
C ILE A 18 -6.87 8.05 0.11
N ILE A 19 -7.29 8.85 -0.87
CA ILE A 19 -8.26 9.93 -0.70
C ILE A 19 -9.34 9.82 -1.77
N THR A 20 -10.59 10.02 -1.40
CA THR A 20 -11.72 9.93 -2.33
C THR A 20 -12.58 11.18 -2.25
N ASP A 21 -12.60 11.97 -3.34
CA ASP A 21 -13.47 13.14 -3.54
C ASP A 21 -13.49 14.11 -2.35
N GLU A 22 -12.34 14.27 -1.67
CA GLU A 22 -12.20 15.18 -0.54
C GLU A 22 -12.17 16.62 -1.02
N GLN A 23 -12.87 17.48 -0.29
CA GLN A 23 -12.89 18.91 -0.62
C GLN A 23 -11.73 19.62 0.05
N VAL A 24 -10.84 20.20 -0.77
CA VAL A 24 -9.66 20.96 -0.35
C VAL A 24 -9.73 22.35 -0.95
N GLY A 25 -10.22 23.30 -0.17
CA GLY A 25 -10.54 24.64 -0.66
C GLY A 25 -11.58 24.62 -1.79
N PRO A 26 -11.33 25.26 -2.94
CA PRO A 26 -12.26 25.27 -4.07
C PRO A 26 -12.19 24.00 -4.94
N TRP A 27 -11.39 23.00 -4.54
CA TRP A 27 -11.13 21.80 -5.31
C TRP A 27 -11.68 20.55 -4.63
N LYS A 28 -12.02 19.56 -5.42
CA LYS A 28 -12.19 18.17 -5.01
C LYS A 28 -11.00 17.37 -5.50
N ILE A 29 -10.39 16.62 -4.61
CA ILE A 29 -9.24 15.79 -4.95
C ILE A 29 -9.53 14.30 -4.70
N THR A 30 -8.96 13.49 -5.58
CA THR A 30 -8.89 12.03 -5.39
C THR A 30 -7.44 11.64 -5.59
N VAL A 31 -6.90 10.84 -4.66
CA VAL A 31 -5.50 10.46 -4.65
C VAL A 31 -5.36 8.96 -4.61
N TRP A 32 -4.49 8.46 -5.46
CA TRP A 32 -4.05 7.07 -5.47
C TRP A 32 -2.56 7.02 -5.20
N ALA A 33 -2.13 5.96 -4.54
CA ALA A 33 -0.74 5.63 -4.32
C ALA A 33 -0.45 4.28 -4.95
N GLN A 34 0.69 4.16 -5.62
CA GLN A 34 1.16 2.93 -6.23
C GLN A 34 2.61 2.70 -5.84
N GLN A 35 2.86 1.58 -5.20
CA GLN A 35 4.22 1.21 -4.82
C GLN A 35 5.05 0.83 -6.04
N HIS A 36 6.22 1.42 -6.16
CA HIS A 36 7.19 1.16 -7.20
C HIS A 36 8.59 1.01 -6.59
N MET A 37 9.03 -0.24 -6.37
CA MET A 37 10.28 -0.56 -5.67
C MET A 37 10.37 0.13 -4.29
N ASP A 38 11.32 1.08 -4.15
CA ASP A 38 11.59 1.82 -2.90
C ASP A 38 10.90 3.19 -2.86
N THR A 39 10.01 3.46 -3.82
CA THR A 39 9.29 4.72 -3.95
C THR A 39 7.79 4.48 -4.05
N GLU A 40 7.01 5.48 -3.70
CA GLU A 40 5.58 5.51 -3.92
C GLU A 40 5.27 6.56 -4.97
N MET A 41 4.51 6.17 -5.98
CA MET A 41 4.01 7.07 -6.99
C MET A 41 2.60 7.52 -6.62
N PHE A 42 2.41 8.82 -6.46
CA PHE A 42 1.13 9.42 -6.13
C PHE A 42 0.48 10.02 -7.37
N PHE A 43 -0.77 9.65 -7.60
CA PHE A 43 -1.60 10.21 -8.67
C PHE A 43 -2.68 11.06 -8.02
N VAL A 44 -2.67 12.35 -8.31
CA VAL A 44 -3.63 13.31 -7.76
C VAL A 44 -4.54 13.80 -8.87
N LYS A 45 -5.83 13.47 -8.77
CA LYS A 45 -6.85 14.00 -9.67
C LYS A 45 -7.55 15.15 -9.00
N VAL A 46 -7.61 16.30 -9.70
CA VAL A 46 -8.19 17.54 -9.20
C VAL A 46 -9.38 17.93 -10.04
N ARG A 47 -10.49 18.25 -9.39
CA ARG A 47 -11.70 18.74 -10.03
C ARG A 47 -12.21 19.99 -9.29
N PRO A 48 -12.88 20.92 -9.96
CA PRO A 48 -13.57 22.00 -9.28
C PRO A 48 -14.66 21.43 -8.35
N SER A 49 -14.80 22.01 -7.17
CA SER A 49 -15.92 21.70 -6.28
C SER A 49 -17.23 22.22 -6.88
N SER A 50 -18.28 21.42 -6.81
CA SER A 50 -19.60 21.79 -7.33
C SER A 50 -20.10 23.07 -6.64
N GLY A 51 -20.57 24.05 -7.41
CA GLY A 51 -21.08 25.35 -6.92
C GLY A 51 -20.07 26.49 -6.92
N THR A 52 -18.82 26.25 -7.21
CA THR A 52 -17.84 27.32 -7.46
C THR A 52 -17.77 27.60 -8.95
N THR A 53 -17.89 28.88 -9.32
CA THR A 53 -17.54 29.40 -10.65
C THR A 53 -16.00 29.35 -10.83
N VAL A 54 -15.42 28.15 -10.66
CA VAL A 54 -14.00 27.96 -10.85
C VAL A 54 -13.80 27.58 -12.30
N PRO A 55 -13.03 28.37 -13.06
CA PRO A 55 -12.64 27.96 -14.39
C PRO A 55 -11.86 26.64 -14.32
N THR A 56 -11.85 25.92 -15.43
CA THR A 56 -10.97 24.80 -15.74
C THR A 56 -9.68 24.87 -14.92
N VAL A 57 -9.22 23.74 -14.37
CA VAL A 57 -8.01 23.65 -13.55
C VAL A 57 -6.94 24.58 -14.14
N SER A 58 -6.64 25.63 -13.41
CA SER A 58 -5.83 26.74 -13.89
C SER A 58 -4.38 26.28 -14.13
N ASP A 59 -3.71 26.81 -15.13
CA ASP A 59 -2.31 26.46 -15.42
C ASP A 59 -1.35 26.89 -14.30
N ASP A 60 -1.80 27.72 -13.36
CA ASP A 60 -1.04 28.16 -12.18
C ASP A 60 -1.20 27.24 -10.95
N LEU A 61 -1.99 26.17 -11.03
CA LEU A 61 -2.14 25.24 -9.93
C LEU A 61 -0.85 24.42 -9.74
N LYS A 62 -0.21 24.59 -8.60
CA LYS A 62 0.93 23.79 -8.14
C LYS A 62 0.47 22.84 -7.05
N ILE A 63 0.90 21.60 -7.16
CA ILE A 63 0.61 20.55 -6.17
C ILE A 63 1.93 20.06 -5.60
N GLU A 64 1.98 19.96 -4.28
CA GLU A 64 3.10 19.41 -3.55
C GLU A 64 2.59 18.31 -2.62
N ILE A 65 3.33 17.22 -2.54
CA ILE A 65 3.06 16.10 -1.65
C ILE A 65 4.12 16.08 -0.57
N GLY A 66 3.73 16.41 0.65
CA GLY A 66 4.55 16.30 1.84
C GLY A 66 4.46 14.90 2.42
N VAL A 67 5.60 14.27 2.68
CA VAL A 67 5.67 12.97 3.33
C VAL A 67 6.48 13.06 4.62
N GLN A 68 5.96 12.45 5.67
CA GLN A 68 6.61 12.39 6.97
C GLN A 68 6.27 11.06 7.63
N PRO A 69 7.23 10.35 8.27
CA PRO A 69 6.91 9.20 9.13
C PRO A 69 5.91 9.61 10.21
N ALA A 70 4.89 8.79 10.47
CA ALA A 70 3.86 9.09 11.46
C ALA A 70 4.43 9.26 12.88
N SER A 71 5.61 8.71 13.15
CA SER A 71 6.38 8.94 14.39
C SER A 71 6.91 10.36 14.53
N GLN A 72 6.82 11.19 13.49
CA GLN A 72 7.32 12.58 13.44
C GLN A 72 8.80 12.74 13.80
N THR A 73 9.58 11.69 13.69
CA THR A 73 11.02 11.68 14.03
C THR A 73 11.89 12.38 12.99
N SER A 74 11.35 12.61 11.79
CA SER A 74 12.03 13.30 10.69
C SER A 74 11.22 14.49 10.22
N PRO A 75 11.87 15.54 9.68
CA PRO A 75 11.14 16.66 9.09
C PRO A 75 10.28 16.23 7.91
N GLU A 76 9.19 16.94 7.69
CA GLU A 76 8.34 16.76 6.51
C GLU A 76 9.10 17.20 5.26
N THR A 77 9.07 16.36 4.23
CA THR A 77 9.69 16.64 2.93
C THR A 77 8.63 16.77 1.86
N PHE A 78 8.70 17.85 1.07
CA PHE A 78 7.73 18.12 0.01
C PHE A 78 8.30 17.76 -1.36
N TYR A 79 7.50 17.09 -2.17
CA TYR A 79 7.78 16.68 -3.54
C TYR A 79 6.78 17.37 -4.46
N ALA A 80 7.30 18.11 -5.45
CA ALA A 80 6.47 18.78 -6.43
C ALA A 80 5.84 17.77 -7.38
N ALA A 81 4.53 17.86 -7.59
CA ALA A 81 3.84 17.02 -8.55
C ALA A 81 3.96 17.61 -9.96
N SER A 82 4.29 16.75 -10.93
CA SER A 82 4.30 17.06 -12.35
C SER A 82 2.90 16.89 -12.93
N ARG A 83 2.48 17.80 -13.80
CA ARG A 83 1.19 17.75 -14.48
C ARG A 83 1.27 16.79 -15.67
N GLU A 84 0.48 15.72 -15.66
CA GLU A 84 0.39 14.78 -16.79
C GLU A 84 -0.77 15.11 -17.73
N SER A 85 -1.89 15.54 -17.17
CA SER A 85 -3.07 15.95 -17.90
C SER A 85 -3.74 17.16 -17.25
N PRO A 86 -4.75 17.80 -17.85
CA PRO A 86 -5.39 18.99 -17.31
C PRO A 86 -5.89 18.84 -15.88
N ASP A 87 -6.27 17.64 -15.46
CA ASP A 87 -6.85 17.35 -14.14
C ASP A 87 -6.05 16.31 -13.33
N GLN A 88 -4.89 15.86 -13.85
CA GLN A 88 -4.08 14.81 -13.21
C GLN A 88 -2.63 15.25 -13.02
N TYR A 89 -2.12 15.00 -11.82
CA TYR A 89 -0.76 15.29 -11.41
C TYR A 89 -0.13 14.04 -10.81
N THR A 90 1.18 13.88 -11.00
CA THR A 90 1.95 12.73 -10.50
C THR A 90 3.16 13.23 -9.72
N ALA A 91 3.40 12.65 -8.57
CA ALA A 91 4.61 12.88 -7.78
C ALA A 91 5.17 11.55 -7.31
N GLU A 92 6.49 11.49 -7.22
CA GLU A 92 7.22 10.35 -6.68
C GLU A 92 7.88 10.75 -5.37
N ALA A 93 7.70 9.95 -4.33
CA ALA A 93 8.32 10.16 -3.04
C ALA A 93 8.92 8.86 -2.51
N PRO A 94 10.07 8.91 -1.81
CA PRO A 94 10.62 7.74 -1.13
C PRO A 94 9.64 7.28 -0.06
N PHE A 95 9.36 5.99 -0.04
CA PHE A 95 8.37 5.40 0.83
C PHE A 95 8.85 4.05 1.35
N ASP A 96 8.70 3.85 2.64
CA ASP A 96 8.98 2.58 3.29
C ASP A 96 7.64 1.96 3.72
N SER A 97 7.25 0.88 3.07
CA SER A 97 5.97 0.19 3.29
C SER A 97 5.82 -0.43 4.69
N GLU A 98 6.93 -0.58 5.42
CA GLU A 98 6.92 -1.12 6.79
C GLU A 98 6.54 -0.07 7.84
N LYS A 99 6.49 1.21 7.46
CA LYS A 99 6.18 2.32 8.37
C LYS A 99 4.83 2.94 8.06
N SER A 100 4.25 3.55 9.08
CA SER A 100 3.11 4.43 8.89
C SER A 100 3.59 5.82 8.50
N TRP A 101 2.92 6.45 7.54
CA TRP A 101 3.28 7.75 7.00
C TRP A 101 2.13 8.73 7.10
N GLN A 102 2.45 9.95 7.41
CA GLN A 102 1.57 11.10 7.24
C GLN A 102 1.83 11.71 5.87
N ILE A 103 0.77 11.84 5.08
CA ILE A 103 0.80 12.43 3.75
C ILE A 103 0.03 13.74 3.81
N ARG A 104 0.69 14.83 3.44
CA ARG A 104 0.09 16.16 3.29
C ARG A 104 0.02 16.53 1.83
N ILE A 105 -1.15 16.91 1.37
CA ILE A 105 -1.33 17.37 -0.01
C ILE A 105 -1.61 18.86 0.04
N ARG A 106 -0.73 19.62 -0.58
CA ARG A 106 -0.80 21.07 -0.66
C ARG A 106 -1.12 21.49 -2.07
N LEU A 107 -2.19 22.25 -2.22
CA LEU A 107 -2.62 22.88 -3.49
C LEU A 107 -2.37 24.37 -3.38
N GLN A 108 -1.50 24.88 -4.23
CA GLN A 108 -1.18 26.31 -4.30
C GLN A 108 -1.67 26.88 -5.63
N SER A 109 -2.46 27.93 -5.57
CA SER A 109 -2.98 28.63 -6.74
C SER A 109 -2.92 30.15 -6.50
N SER A 110 -3.22 30.93 -7.52
CA SER A 110 -3.40 32.39 -7.39
C SER A 110 -4.45 32.80 -6.33
N ARG A 111 -5.33 31.89 -5.93
CA ARG A 111 -6.39 32.11 -4.90
C ARG A 111 -5.94 31.77 -3.48
N GLY A 112 -4.74 31.26 -3.30
CA GLY A 112 -4.19 30.89 -1.99
C GLY A 112 -3.72 29.42 -1.93
N VAL A 113 -3.42 28.99 -0.71
CA VAL A 113 -2.94 27.64 -0.40
C VAL A 113 -4.05 26.91 0.33
N SER A 114 -4.31 25.68 -0.10
CA SER A 114 -5.23 24.74 0.56
C SER A 114 -4.51 23.42 0.81
N GLU A 115 -4.74 22.83 1.98
CA GLU A 115 -4.04 21.61 2.38
C GLU A 115 -5.01 20.58 2.94
N THR A 116 -4.67 19.31 2.78
CA THR A 116 -5.29 18.19 3.50
C THR A 116 -4.23 17.22 3.98
N ILE A 117 -4.54 16.47 5.03
CA ILE A 117 -3.63 15.50 5.65
C ILE A 117 -4.33 14.16 5.72
N THR A 118 -3.65 13.12 5.28
CA THR A 118 -4.11 11.74 5.42
C THR A 118 -2.98 10.87 5.97
N TYR A 119 -3.31 9.66 6.38
CA TYR A 119 -2.35 8.70 6.89
C TYR A 119 -2.42 7.42 6.06
N ILE A 120 -1.24 6.95 5.67
CA ILE A 120 -1.08 5.61 5.10
C ILE A 120 -0.46 4.75 6.22
N GLY A 121 -1.20 3.74 6.67
CA GLY A 121 -0.67 2.78 7.65
C GLY A 121 0.35 1.85 7.01
N ALA A 122 1.27 1.32 7.83
CA ALA A 122 2.01 0.14 7.44
C ALA A 122 1.01 -0.93 6.99
N ALA A 123 1.28 -1.61 5.88
CA ALA A 123 0.51 -2.79 5.52
C ALA A 123 0.47 -3.71 6.76
N PRO A 124 -0.68 -4.23 7.16
CA PRO A 124 -0.72 -5.14 8.30
C PRO A 124 0.33 -6.22 8.03
N PRO A 125 1.20 -6.55 9.02
CA PRO A 125 2.23 -7.55 8.86
C PRO A 125 1.58 -8.74 8.18
N GLY A 126 2.10 -9.09 7.01
CA GLY A 126 1.41 -9.91 6.04
C GLY A 126 0.82 -11.12 6.73
N SER A 127 -0.47 -11.34 6.58
CA SER A 127 -1.21 -12.51 7.10
C SER A 127 -0.62 -13.85 6.62
N GLY A 128 0.45 -13.80 5.83
CA GLY A 128 1.15 -14.97 5.29
C GLY A 128 1.65 -15.93 6.34
N GLU A 129 2.16 -15.46 7.46
CA GLU A 129 2.65 -16.35 8.52
C GLU A 129 1.52 -17.11 9.20
N TRP A 130 0.40 -16.46 9.50
CA TRP A 130 -0.79 -17.10 10.06
C TRP A 130 -1.49 -17.99 9.06
N GLN A 131 -1.48 -17.64 7.77
CA GLN A 131 -2.01 -18.51 6.72
C GLN A 131 -1.17 -19.77 6.59
N LEU A 132 0.16 -19.69 6.64
CA LEU A 132 1.04 -20.85 6.64
C LEU A 132 0.77 -21.76 7.85
N LEU A 133 0.55 -21.22 9.06
CA LEU A 133 0.16 -21.98 10.23
C LEU A 133 -1.21 -22.67 10.04
N LEU A 134 -2.19 -21.98 9.49
CA LEU A 134 -3.52 -22.55 9.19
C LEU A 134 -3.43 -23.69 8.17
N TYR A 135 -2.63 -23.51 7.12
CA TYR A 135 -2.40 -24.57 6.12
C TYR A 135 -1.59 -25.75 6.67
N SER A 136 -0.76 -25.56 7.71
CA SER A 136 0.03 -26.62 8.33
C SER A 136 -0.79 -27.48 9.30
N LEU A 137 -1.91 -26.98 9.85
CA LEU A 137 -2.77 -27.68 10.80
C LEU A 137 -3.25 -29.07 10.32
N PRO A 138 -3.77 -29.27 9.10
CA PRO A 138 -4.18 -30.58 8.62
C PRO A 138 -3.01 -31.56 8.52
N PHE A 139 -1.81 -31.08 8.13
CA PHE A 139 -0.61 -31.94 8.07
C PHE A 139 -0.14 -32.35 9.46
N LEU A 140 -0.14 -31.44 10.43
CA LEU A 140 0.18 -31.74 11.84
C LEU A 140 -0.80 -32.74 12.43
N SER A 141 -2.09 -32.66 12.09
CA SER A 141 -3.13 -33.61 12.53
C SER A 141 -2.86 -35.01 12.00
N VAL A 142 -2.50 -35.12 10.72
CA VAL A 142 -2.16 -36.44 10.12
C VAL A 142 -0.91 -37.03 10.76
N VAL A 143 0.13 -36.22 10.99
CA VAL A 143 1.35 -36.68 11.68
C VAL A 143 1.06 -37.13 13.09
N GLY A 144 0.24 -36.37 13.83
CA GLY A 144 -0.19 -36.75 15.20
C GLY A 144 -0.95 -38.06 15.26
N LEU A 145 -1.89 -38.27 14.32
CA LEU A 145 -2.61 -39.54 14.18
C LEU A 145 -1.68 -40.72 13.85
N TRP A 146 -0.72 -40.49 12.97
CA TRP A 146 0.26 -41.52 12.58
C TRP A 146 1.16 -41.90 13.75
N LEU A 147 1.66 -40.95 14.52
CA LEU A 147 2.43 -41.17 15.73
C LEU A 147 1.62 -41.97 16.77
N ARG A 148 0.32 -41.61 16.98
CA ARG A 148 -0.56 -42.31 17.89
C ARG A 148 -0.74 -43.80 17.49
N VAL A 149 -1.00 -44.06 16.22
CA VAL A 149 -1.11 -45.43 15.70
C VAL A 149 0.21 -46.19 15.86
N TYR A 150 1.32 -45.57 15.62
CA TYR A 150 2.65 -46.17 15.80
C TYR A 150 2.89 -46.56 17.26
N TRP A 151 2.59 -45.69 18.22
CA TRP A 151 2.72 -45.98 19.65
C TRP A 151 1.81 -47.09 20.11
N LEU A 152 0.56 -47.13 19.67
CA LEU A 152 -0.40 -48.21 19.98
C LEU A 152 0.09 -49.56 19.45
N ARG A 153 0.60 -49.62 18.23
CA ARG A 153 1.16 -50.85 17.66
C ARG A 153 2.40 -51.33 18.39
N ARG A 154 3.22 -50.42 18.89
CA ARG A 154 4.42 -50.81 19.66
C ARG A 154 4.08 -51.29 21.05
N GLY A 155 3.03 -50.78 21.69
CA GLY A 155 2.49 -51.26 22.96
C GLY A 155 1.94 -52.69 22.86
N LEU A 156 1.13 -52.95 21.81
CA LEU A 156 0.56 -54.27 21.55
C LEU A 156 1.62 -55.39 21.33
N LYS A 157 2.71 -55.06 20.63
CA LYS A 157 3.81 -56.01 20.43
C LYS A 157 4.54 -56.38 21.73
N ARG A 158 4.61 -55.46 22.70
CA ARG A 158 5.24 -55.72 24.00
C ARG A 158 4.37 -56.60 24.89
N SER A 159 3.03 -56.46 24.85
CA SER A 159 2.12 -57.29 25.61
C SER A 159 2.04 -58.75 25.09
N LEU A 160 2.19 -58.96 23.79
CA LEU A 160 2.23 -60.28 23.17
C LEU A 160 3.56 -61.02 23.38
N ALA A 161 4.63 -60.34 23.74
CA ALA A 161 5.94 -60.94 24.02
C ALA A 161 6.11 -61.37 25.50
N LEU A 162 5.15 -61.02 26.36
CA LEU A 162 5.15 -61.33 27.79
C LEU A 162 4.10 -62.36 28.16
N ALA A 163 3.28 -62.83 27.22
CA ALA A 163 2.34 -63.95 27.36
C ALA A 163 2.88 -65.26 26.76
#